data_bd61a80b4a229361d3999d665f4d1dd5
#
_entry.id   bd61a80b4a229361d3999d665f4d1dd5
#
_cell.length_a   1.000
_cell.length_b   1.000
_cell.length_c   1.000
_cell.angle_alpha   90.00
_cell.angle_beta   90.00
_cell.angle_gamma   90.00
#
_symmetry.space_group_name_H-M   'P 1'
#
loop_
_entity.id
_entity.type
_entity.pdbx_description
1 polymer ?
#
loop_
_entity_poly.entity_id
_entity_poly.type
_entity_poly.pdbx_seq_one_letter_code
_entity_poly.pdbx_strand_id
1 'polypeptide(L)'
;MDNRQRWQGMSRTQVILVRHGETTANFEQRWYGSLDAPLTERGWQQIEATGVRFGASQRERPVDVLYVSPLQRARSTAATIGRTIGLPPIVEEGLREFTIGDWEGRTYRELIDTEQLWERWANDPDFAPPNGESPTSFARRAAAVIQELAERHPGQRVLIVAHGAIISSVLDRWGAGGKGDWTRLDPHNCAVSELTWDGQSWSVELLNDISHLPPEATAAVLPSYDPEAETARP
;
A
#
# COMPACT_ATOMS: atom_id res chain seq x y z
N MET A 1 3.45 35.96 -8.76
CA MET A 1 2.88 35.17 -9.86
C MET A 1 1.92 34.18 -9.24
N ASP A 2 0.66 34.23 -9.65
CA ASP A 2 -0.43 33.43 -9.06
C ASP A 2 -0.17 31.95 -9.33
N ASN A 3 -0.10 31.14 -8.27
CA ASN A 3 0.12 29.70 -8.34
C ASN A 3 -0.97 28.98 -9.17
N ARG A 4 -2.15 29.61 -9.35
CA ARG A 4 -3.27 29.11 -10.16
C ARG A 4 -3.00 29.07 -11.67
N GLN A 5 -2.10 29.94 -12.19
CA GLN A 5 -1.77 29.95 -13.62
C GLN A 5 -0.79 28.86 -14.05
N ARG A 6 -0.05 28.26 -13.10
CA ARG A 6 0.95 27.22 -13.37
C ARG A 6 0.32 25.86 -13.75
N TRP A 7 -0.94 25.65 -13.38
CA TRP A 7 -1.61 24.33 -13.47
C TRP A 7 -2.65 24.24 -14.60
N GLN A 8 -2.97 25.34 -15.31
CA GLN A 8 -3.86 25.32 -16.46
C GLN A 8 -3.18 24.65 -17.66
N GLY A 9 -3.40 23.34 -17.83
CA GLY A 9 -2.86 22.55 -18.95
C GLY A 9 -1.99 21.37 -18.51
N MET A 10 -1.87 21.07 -17.22
CA MET A 10 -1.12 19.88 -16.78
C MET A 10 -1.93 18.61 -17.05
N SER A 11 -1.28 17.67 -17.70
CA SER A 11 -1.80 16.34 -17.96
C SER A 11 -2.01 15.60 -16.63
N ARG A 12 -3.14 14.93 -16.47
CA ARG A 12 -3.46 14.14 -15.27
C ARG A 12 -2.49 12.98 -15.10
N THR A 13 -1.95 12.81 -13.90
CA THR A 13 -1.12 11.65 -13.57
C THR A 13 -2.01 10.56 -12.97
N GLN A 14 -1.92 9.36 -13.52
CA GLN A 14 -2.55 8.17 -12.92
C GLN A 14 -1.56 7.45 -12.04
N VAL A 15 -1.92 7.24 -10.77
CA VAL A 15 -1.14 6.46 -9.82
C VAL A 15 -1.88 5.14 -9.56
N ILE A 16 -1.19 4.04 -9.85
CA ILE A 16 -1.70 2.68 -9.66
C ILE A 16 -0.96 2.09 -8.47
N LEU A 17 -1.68 1.77 -7.41
CA LEU A 17 -1.14 1.18 -6.19
C LEU A 17 -1.41 -0.32 -6.18
N VAL A 18 -0.37 -1.11 -5.93
CA VAL A 18 -0.46 -2.57 -5.78
C VAL A 18 0.19 -2.99 -4.47
N ARG A 19 -0.56 -3.68 -3.61
CA ARG A 19 0.01 -4.31 -2.42
C ARG A 19 0.83 -5.54 -2.83
N HIS A 20 1.95 -5.78 -2.17
CA HIS A 20 2.76 -6.97 -2.40
C HIS A 20 1.96 -8.27 -2.22
N GLY A 21 2.42 -9.38 -2.79
CA GLY A 21 1.85 -10.72 -2.61
C GLY A 21 1.92 -11.19 -1.15
N GLU A 22 1.05 -12.12 -0.79
CA GLU A 22 0.96 -12.67 0.57
C GLU A 22 2.30 -13.24 1.04
N THR A 23 2.64 -12.93 2.30
CA THR A 23 3.83 -13.45 2.99
C THR A 23 3.43 -14.35 4.15
N THR A 24 4.39 -15.13 4.66
CA THR A 24 4.19 -15.93 5.89
C THR A 24 3.80 -15.04 7.07
N ALA A 25 4.31 -13.82 7.16
CA ALA A 25 3.92 -12.87 8.21
C ALA A 25 2.45 -12.45 8.11
N ASN A 26 1.92 -12.25 6.89
CA ASN A 26 0.49 -11.99 6.69
C ASN A 26 -0.34 -13.18 7.14
N PHE A 27 0.05 -14.40 6.75
CA PHE A 27 -0.63 -15.62 7.13
C PHE A 27 -0.63 -15.85 8.66
N GLU A 28 0.49 -15.55 9.33
CA GLU A 28 0.65 -15.69 10.79
C GLU A 28 0.12 -14.49 11.57
N GLN A 29 -0.42 -13.47 10.91
CA GLN A 29 -0.92 -12.23 11.54
C GLN A 29 0.14 -11.54 12.41
N ARG A 30 1.37 -11.43 11.87
CA ARG A 30 2.49 -10.74 12.52
C ARG A 30 2.75 -9.39 11.87
N TRP A 31 3.12 -8.42 12.70
CA TRP A 31 3.56 -7.13 12.19
C TRP A 31 4.99 -7.19 11.69
N TYR A 32 5.16 -7.03 10.40
CA TYR A 32 6.47 -6.94 9.74
C TYR A 32 6.53 -5.63 8.94
N GLY A 33 6.81 -4.53 9.62
CA GLY A 33 6.99 -3.23 8.99
C GLY A 33 8.26 -3.21 8.14
N SER A 34 9.41 -3.05 8.81
CA SER A 34 10.73 -3.04 8.18
C SER A 34 11.32 -4.43 7.96
N LEU A 35 10.86 -5.46 8.70
CA LEU A 35 11.29 -6.83 8.53
C LEU A 35 10.73 -7.43 7.25
N ASP A 36 11.44 -8.40 6.69
CA ASP A 36 10.96 -9.18 5.54
C ASP A 36 10.55 -10.59 5.94
N ALA A 37 9.52 -11.09 5.26
CA ALA A 37 9.05 -12.47 5.34
C ALA A 37 8.90 -13.02 3.92
N PRO A 38 9.15 -14.33 3.69
CA PRO A 38 9.01 -14.93 2.37
C PRO A 38 7.55 -14.92 1.92
N LEU A 39 7.36 -14.85 0.59
CA LEU A 39 6.04 -15.06 -0.01
C LEU A 39 5.57 -16.49 0.25
N THR A 40 4.27 -16.65 0.52
CA THR A 40 3.62 -17.96 0.55
C THR A 40 3.45 -18.51 -0.88
N GLU A 41 3.08 -19.78 -1.02
CA GLU A 41 2.71 -20.33 -2.32
C GLU A 41 1.54 -19.54 -2.95
N ARG A 42 0.55 -19.18 -2.15
CA ARG A 42 -0.55 -18.30 -2.57
C ARG A 42 -0.04 -16.92 -2.99
N GLY A 43 0.91 -16.34 -2.26
CA GLY A 43 1.54 -15.08 -2.62
C GLY A 43 2.21 -15.13 -3.98
N TRP A 44 2.86 -16.23 -4.34
CA TRP A 44 3.43 -16.44 -5.67
C TRP A 44 2.35 -16.51 -6.76
N GLN A 45 1.26 -17.21 -6.53
CA GLN A 45 0.11 -17.24 -7.46
C GLN A 45 -0.49 -15.86 -7.66
N GLN A 46 -0.63 -15.07 -6.57
CA GLN A 46 -1.14 -13.70 -6.63
C GLN A 46 -0.26 -12.80 -7.50
N ILE A 47 1.07 -12.81 -7.31
CA ILE A 47 1.96 -11.94 -8.09
C ILE A 47 2.02 -12.33 -9.57
N GLU A 48 1.95 -13.62 -9.90
CA GLU A 48 1.89 -14.07 -11.29
C GLU A 48 0.59 -13.63 -11.97
N ALA A 49 -0.58 -13.80 -11.32
CA ALA A 49 -1.86 -13.32 -11.84
C ALA A 49 -1.86 -11.79 -12.04
N THR A 50 -1.25 -11.05 -11.12
CA THR A 50 -1.09 -9.60 -11.23
C THR A 50 -0.20 -9.22 -12.41
N GLY A 51 0.91 -9.95 -12.61
CA GLY A 51 1.76 -9.77 -13.79
C GLY A 51 1.00 -9.99 -15.10
N VAL A 52 0.19 -11.05 -15.19
CA VAL A 52 -0.67 -11.33 -16.37
C VAL A 52 -1.65 -10.19 -16.63
N ARG A 53 -2.33 -9.67 -15.58
CA ARG A 53 -3.25 -8.51 -15.70
C ARG A 53 -2.58 -7.30 -16.35
N PHE A 54 -1.42 -6.90 -15.82
CA PHE A 54 -0.71 -5.73 -16.34
C PHE A 54 -0.14 -5.99 -17.74
N GLY A 55 0.39 -7.18 -18.01
CA GLY A 55 0.85 -7.55 -19.35
C GLY A 55 -0.25 -7.51 -20.41
N ALA A 56 -1.46 -7.99 -20.07
CA ALA A 56 -2.61 -7.95 -20.97
C ALA A 56 -3.06 -6.53 -21.31
N SER A 57 -3.01 -5.61 -20.33
CA SER A 57 -3.43 -4.22 -20.52
C SER A 57 -2.35 -3.29 -21.08
N GLN A 58 -1.08 -3.73 -21.14
CA GLN A 58 0.06 -2.87 -21.47
C GLN A 58 0.01 -2.25 -22.88
N ARG A 59 -0.68 -2.89 -23.83
CA ARG A 59 -0.82 -2.35 -25.18
C ARG A 59 -1.84 -1.21 -25.27
N GLU A 60 -2.93 -1.28 -24.50
CA GLU A 60 -4.05 -0.33 -24.55
C GLU A 60 -3.90 0.78 -23.51
N ARG A 61 -3.39 0.43 -22.35
CA ARG A 61 -3.19 1.33 -21.22
C ARG A 61 -1.77 1.14 -20.64
N PRO A 62 -0.72 1.59 -21.36
CA PRO A 62 0.66 1.36 -20.94
C PRO A 62 0.95 1.99 -19.58
N VAL A 63 1.70 1.26 -18.75
CA VAL A 63 2.39 1.81 -17.58
C VAL A 63 3.67 2.47 -18.10
N ASP A 64 3.96 3.69 -17.67
CA ASP A 64 5.12 4.46 -18.12
C ASP A 64 6.33 4.27 -17.19
N VAL A 65 6.07 4.08 -15.89
CA VAL A 65 7.12 3.91 -14.88
C VAL A 65 6.63 3.01 -13.74
N LEU A 66 7.55 2.21 -13.20
CA LEU A 66 7.29 1.27 -12.10
C LEU A 66 8.19 1.59 -10.91
N TYR A 67 7.60 2.04 -9.80
CA TYR A 67 8.26 2.22 -8.51
C TYR A 67 7.99 1.08 -7.55
N VAL A 68 8.91 0.85 -6.62
CA VAL A 68 8.78 -0.23 -5.65
C VAL A 68 9.41 0.13 -4.30
N SER A 69 8.77 -0.30 -3.22
CA SER A 69 9.37 -0.33 -1.88
C SER A 69 10.67 -1.15 -1.86
N PRO A 70 11.68 -0.77 -1.08
CA PRO A 70 12.93 -1.52 -0.96
C PRO A 70 12.76 -2.92 -0.35
N LEU A 71 11.62 -3.23 0.30
CA LEU A 71 11.41 -4.50 0.99
C LEU A 71 11.22 -5.66 0.00
N GLN A 72 11.80 -6.82 0.33
CA GLN A 72 11.93 -7.94 -0.60
C GLN A 72 10.58 -8.45 -1.13
N ARG A 73 9.54 -8.52 -0.29
CA ARG A 73 8.18 -8.92 -0.69
C ARG A 73 7.60 -8.03 -1.79
N ALA A 74 7.82 -6.71 -1.68
CA ALA A 74 7.39 -5.77 -2.71
C ALA A 74 8.25 -5.87 -3.96
N ARG A 75 9.57 -6.02 -3.81
CA ARG A 75 10.50 -6.17 -4.93
C ARG A 75 10.21 -7.43 -5.75
N SER A 76 9.90 -8.57 -5.11
CA SER A 76 9.50 -9.79 -5.81
C SER A 76 8.23 -9.58 -6.63
N THR A 77 7.23 -8.89 -6.06
CA THR A 77 5.99 -8.54 -6.74
C THR A 77 6.26 -7.64 -7.95
N ALA A 78 7.01 -6.55 -7.75
CA ALA A 78 7.35 -5.60 -8.81
C ALA A 78 8.21 -6.23 -9.91
N ALA A 79 9.15 -7.12 -9.57
CA ALA A 79 9.97 -7.82 -10.55
C ALA A 79 9.13 -8.72 -11.48
N THR A 80 8.11 -9.40 -10.93
CA THR A 80 7.18 -10.22 -11.73
C THR A 80 6.36 -9.35 -12.67
N ILE A 81 5.75 -8.26 -12.16
CA ILE A 81 5.00 -7.32 -13.00
C ILE A 81 5.93 -6.69 -14.05
N GLY A 82 7.10 -6.22 -13.65
CA GLY A 82 8.07 -5.55 -14.52
C GLY A 82 8.50 -6.41 -15.71
N ARG A 83 8.68 -7.72 -15.50
CA ARG A 83 8.98 -8.66 -16.60
C ARG A 83 7.88 -8.70 -17.66
N THR A 84 6.60 -8.64 -17.24
CA THR A 84 5.46 -8.75 -18.16
C THR A 84 5.19 -7.46 -18.94
N ILE A 85 5.48 -6.29 -18.33
CA ILE A 85 5.28 -4.98 -18.98
C ILE A 85 6.55 -4.40 -19.61
N GLY A 86 7.71 -5.04 -19.41
CA GLY A 86 8.99 -4.60 -19.99
C GLY A 86 9.62 -3.39 -19.28
N LEU A 87 9.29 -3.15 -18.00
CA LEU A 87 9.82 -2.03 -17.21
C LEU A 87 10.61 -2.52 -16.00
N PRO A 88 11.86 -2.05 -15.80
CA PRO A 88 12.60 -2.33 -14.59
C PRO A 88 12.00 -1.54 -13.41
N PRO A 89 11.81 -2.16 -12.21
CA PRO A 89 11.35 -1.44 -11.05
C PRO A 89 12.42 -0.49 -10.50
N ILE A 90 12.00 0.73 -10.13
CA ILE A 90 12.83 1.76 -9.51
C ILE A 90 12.54 1.73 -8.00
N VAL A 91 13.58 1.50 -7.19
CA VAL A 91 13.44 1.47 -5.73
C VAL A 91 13.24 2.88 -5.20
N GLU A 92 12.20 3.06 -4.36
CA GLU A 92 11.90 4.31 -3.67
C GLU A 92 11.81 4.05 -2.15
N GLU A 93 12.74 4.60 -1.39
CA GLU A 93 12.87 4.37 0.06
C GLU A 93 11.65 4.85 0.85
N GLY A 94 11.01 5.92 0.41
CA GLY A 94 9.81 6.47 1.01
C GLY A 94 8.61 5.54 0.98
N LEU A 95 8.63 4.46 0.16
CA LEU A 95 7.57 3.46 0.06
C LEU A 95 7.66 2.32 1.09
N ARG A 96 8.57 2.38 2.07
CA ARG A 96 8.64 1.38 3.16
C ARG A 96 7.33 1.30 3.92
N GLU A 97 7.02 0.11 4.44
CA GLU A 97 5.84 -0.10 5.29
C GLU A 97 5.99 0.63 6.64
N PHE A 98 4.87 0.74 7.36
CA PHE A 98 4.80 1.31 8.69
C PHE A 98 5.60 0.45 9.68
N THR A 99 6.68 1.03 10.24
CA THR A 99 7.51 0.31 11.19
C THR A 99 7.11 0.60 12.63
N ILE A 100 6.99 -0.46 13.42
CA ILE A 100 6.82 -0.38 14.88
C ILE A 100 8.12 -0.70 15.64
N GLY A 101 9.26 -0.64 14.93
CA GLY A 101 10.60 -0.75 15.50
C GLY A 101 10.83 -2.05 16.27
N ASP A 102 11.23 -1.93 17.54
CA ASP A 102 11.61 -3.08 18.38
C ASP A 102 10.43 -4.05 18.67
N TRP A 103 9.20 -3.66 18.32
CA TRP A 103 8.02 -4.50 18.52
C TRP A 103 7.66 -5.34 17.29
N GLU A 104 8.38 -5.21 16.19
CA GLU A 104 8.16 -6.00 14.98
C GLU A 104 8.38 -7.51 15.20
N GLY A 105 7.74 -8.32 14.36
CA GLY A 105 7.78 -9.79 14.46
C GLY A 105 6.76 -10.39 15.45
N ARG A 106 6.11 -9.56 16.25
CA ARG A 106 5.05 -9.98 17.18
C ARG A 106 3.72 -10.10 16.44
N THR A 107 2.84 -10.95 16.93
CA THR A 107 1.47 -11.04 16.44
C THR A 107 0.67 -9.79 16.83
N TYR A 108 -0.36 -9.48 16.04
CA TYR A 108 -1.31 -8.41 16.40
C TYR A 108 -1.90 -8.62 17.80
N ARG A 109 -2.21 -9.88 18.15
CA ARG A 109 -2.74 -10.22 19.48
C ARG A 109 -1.76 -9.89 20.60
N GLU A 110 -0.48 -10.25 20.47
CA GLU A 110 0.54 -9.90 21.44
C GLU A 110 0.70 -8.38 21.59
N LEU A 111 0.64 -7.61 20.49
CA LEU A 111 0.72 -6.16 20.52
C LEU A 111 -0.48 -5.51 21.23
N ILE A 112 -1.68 -6.09 21.10
CA ILE A 112 -2.87 -5.67 21.84
C ILE A 112 -2.70 -5.95 23.32
N ASP A 113 -2.42 -7.22 23.68
CA ASP A 113 -2.49 -7.70 25.06
C ASP A 113 -1.38 -7.11 25.94
N THR A 114 -0.18 -6.88 25.38
CA THR A 114 0.99 -6.48 26.18
C THR A 114 1.33 -5.00 26.03
N GLU A 115 1.14 -4.42 24.83
CA GLU A 115 1.52 -3.03 24.58
C GLU A 115 0.32 -2.08 24.51
N GLN A 116 -0.90 -2.61 24.39
CA GLN A 116 -2.11 -1.80 24.19
C GLN A 116 -1.95 -0.85 23.01
N LEU A 117 -1.29 -1.30 21.94
CA LEU A 117 -0.77 -0.45 20.87
C LEU A 117 -1.87 0.42 20.23
N TRP A 118 -3.02 -0.18 19.91
CA TRP A 118 -4.14 0.54 19.30
C TRP A 118 -4.75 1.57 20.21
N GLU A 119 -4.90 1.26 21.52
CA GLU A 119 -5.39 2.20 22.51
C GLU A 119 -4.43 3.38 22.70
N ARG A 120 -3.10 3.10 22.72
CA ARG A 120 -2.09 4.17 22.76
C ARG A 120 -2.21 5.10 21.55
N TRP A 121 -2.32 4.57 20.35
CA TRP A 121 -2.46 5.36 19.13
C TRP A 121 -3.79 6.10 19.02
N ALA A 122 -4.88 5.54 19.55
CA ALA A 122 -6.17 6.23 19.63
C ALA A 122 -6.11 7.45 20.55
N ASN A 123 -5.37 7.34 21.69
CA ASN A 123 -5.20 8.42 22.65
C ASN A 123 -4.09 9.41 22.25
N ASP A 124 -3.02 8.92 21.62
CA ASP A 124 -1.87 9.72 21.18
C ASP A 124 -1.37 9.24 19.80
N PRO A 125 -1.83 9.82 18.71
CA PRO A 125 -1.40 9.45 17.36
C PRO A 125 0.06 9.84 17.05
N ASP A 126 0.71 10.60 17.92
CA ASP A 126 2.15 10.92 17.83
C ASP A 126 3.02 9.94 18.64
N PHE A 127 2.41 9.02 19.40
CA PHE A 127 3.16 7.95 20.06
C PHE A 127 3.84 7.05 19.03
N ALA A 128 5.16 6.91 19.15
CA ALA A 128 5.99 5.98 18.37
C ALA A 128 6.52 4.86 19.28
N PRO A 129 6.39 3.58 18.91
CA PRO A 129 7.13 2.51 19.56
C PRO A 129 8.66 2.74 19.49
N PRO A 130 9.46 2.15 20.38
CA PRO A 130 10.90 2.30 20.35
C PRO A 130 11.48 1.96 18.97
N ASN A 131 12.26 2.90 18.38
CA ASN A 131 12.82 2.81 17.04
C ASN A 131 11.79 2.68 15.89
N GLY A 132 10.50 2.94 16.16
CA GLY A 132 9.41 2.91 15.19
C GLY A 132 8.92 4.29 14.76
N GLU A 133 7.87 4.30 13.96
CA GLU A 133 7.14 5.50 13.54
C GLU A 133 5.85 5.66 14.37
N SER A 134 5.38 6.90 14.50
CA SER A 134 4.01 7.17 14.96
C SER A 134 3.04 7.15 13.76
N PRO A 135 1.72 6.90 13.98
CA PRO A 135 0.70 7.04 12.93
C PRO A 135 0.78 8.36 12.17
N THR A 136 0.98 9.48 12.88
CA THR A 136 1.11 10.82 12.27
C THR A 136 2.34 10.93 11.36
N SER A 137 3.50 10.48 11.83
CA SER A 137 4.75 10.56 11.04
C SER A 137 4.68 9.66 9.81
N PHE A 138 4.14 8.46 9.97
CA PHE A 138 3.92 7.51 8.90
C PHE A 138 2.95 8.06 7.82
N ALA A 139 1.76 8.54 8.22
CA ALA A 139 0.77 9.09 7.30
C ALA A 139 1.32 10.29 6.50
N ARG A 140 2.15 11.12 7.13
CA ARG A 140 2.83 12.23 6.45
C ARG A 140 3.81 11.73 5.41
N ARG A 141 4.66 10.73 5.73
CA ARG A 141 5.62 10.14 4.81
C ARG A 141 4.91 9.46 3.63
N ALA A 142 3.88 8.65 3.90
CA ALA A 142 3.09 7.96 2.89
C ALA A 142 2.47 8.94 1.88
N ALA A 143 1.84 10.01 2.37
CA ALA A 143 1.25 11.04 1.50
C ALA A 143 2.33 11.80 0.71
N ALA A 144 3.45 12.16 1.36
CA ALA A 144 4.51 12.94 0.70
C ALA A 144 5.15 12.18 -0.47
N VAL A 145 5.50 10.90 -0.28
CA VAL A 145 6.14 10.11 -1.32
C VAL A 145 5.21 9.88 -2.53
N ILE A 146 3.94 9.55 -2.31
CA ILE A 146 2.99 9.34 -3.42
C ILE A 146 2.72 10.66 -4.15
N GLN A 147 2.57 11.77 -3.43
CA GLN A 147 2.41 13.10 -4.02
C GLN A 147 3.61 13.48 -4.89
N GLU A 148 4.82 13.32 -4.38
CA GLU A 148 6.06 13.61 -5.10
C GLU A 148 6.19 12.77 -6.38
N LEU A 149 5.90 11.47 -6.30
CA LEU A 149 5.93 10.59 -7.47
C LEU A 149 4.90 11.01 -8.52
N ALA A 150 3.69 11.40 -8.11
CA ALA A 150 2.68 11.89 -9.04
C ALA A 150 3.08 13.20 -9.73
N GLU A 151 3.67 14.14 -8.98
CA GLU A 151 4.13 15.44 -9.51
C GLU A 151 5.35 15.32 -10.42
N ARG A 152 6.19 14.29 -10.21
CA ARG A 152 7.37 13.99 -11.05
C ARG A 152 6.99 13.46 -12.44
N HIS A 153 5.77 12.92 -12.58
CA HIS A 153 5.33 12.21 -13.79
C HIS A 153 4.03 12.77 -14.40
N PRO A 154 3.96 14.08 -14.76
CA PRO A 154 2.74 14.67 -15.29
C PRO A 154 2.29 13.98 -16.60
N GLY A 155 1.03 13.55 -16.64
CA GLY A 155 0.44 12.89 -17.80
C GLY A 155 0.77 11.41 -17.96
N GLN A 156 1.51 10.82 -17.04
CA GLN A 156 1.96 9.44 -17.10
C GLN A 156 1.13 8.52 -16.17
N ARG A 157 1.24 7.23 -16.42
CA ARG A 157 0.71 6.16 -15.57
C ARG A 157 1.84 5.56 -14.74
N VAL A 158 1.82 5.87 -13.44
CA VAL A 158 2.84 5.48 -12.45
C VAL A 158 2.32 4.27 -11.68
N LEU A 159 2.97 3.12 -11.87
CA LEU A 159 2.68 1.93 -11.08
C LEU A 159 3.59 1.89 -9.85
N ILE A 160 3.01 1.67 -8.68
CA ILE A 160 3.72 1.64 -7.41
C ILE A 160 3.38 0.35 -6.68
N VAL A 161 4.40 -0.47 -6.41
CA VAL A 161 4.24 -1.67 -5.58
C VAL A 161 4.71 -1.36 -4.17
N ALA A 162 3.77 -1.43 -3.22
CA ALA A 162 4.00 -1.05 -1.84
C ALA A 162 3.27 -2.00 -0.86
N HIS A 163 2.74 -1.47 0.23
CA HIS A 163 2.27 -2.22 1.39
C HIS A 163 0.89 -1.78 1.83
N GLY A 164 0.28 -2.59 2.73
CA GLY A 164 -1.09 -2.38 3.19
C GLY A 164 -1.30 -1.02 3.84
N ALA A 165 -0.49 -0.66 4.83
CA ALA A 165 -0.69 0.60 5.55
C ALA A 165 -0.40 1.84 4.67
N ILE A 166 0.62 1.81 3.79
CA ILE A 166 0.88 2.89 2.81
C ILE A 166 -0.36 3.13 1.95
N ILE A 167 -0.91 2.07 1.35
CA ILE A 167 -2.04 2.15 0.43
C ILE A 167 -3.29 2.62 1.17
N SER A 168 -3.59 2.01 2.33
CA SER A 168 -4.74 2.40 3.14
C SER A 168 -4.67 3.87 3.56
N SER A 169 -3.52 4.33 4.05
CA SER A 169 -3.33 5.72 4.49
C SER A 169 -3.61 6.74 3.40
N VAL A 170 -3.13 6.52 2.17
CA VAL A 170 -3.35 7.46 1.06
C VAL A 170 -4.76 7.37 0.50
N LEU A 171 -5.37 6.18 0.50
CA LEU A 171 -6.76 6.00 0.10
C LEU A 171 -7.75 6.65 1.09
N ASP A 172 -7.51 6.53 2.41
CA ASP A 172 -8.30 7.25 3.41
C ASP A 172 -8.17 8.76 3.20
N ARG A 173 -6.95 9.25 3.03
CA ARG A 173 -6.68 10.68 2.89
C ARG A 173 -7.33 11.29 1.65
N TRP A 174 -7.21 10.65 0.52
CA TRP A 174 -7.64 11.23 -0.77
C TRP A 174 -8.95 10.68 -1.30
N GLY A 175 -9.36 9.49 -0.87
CA GLY A 175 -10.64 8.89 -1.26
C GLY A 175 -11.79 9.23 -0.32
N ALA A 176 -11.55 9.17 0.99
CA ALA A 176 -12.57 9.42 2.00
C ALA A 176 -12.47 10.79 2.68
N GLY A 177 -11.49 11.64 2.30
CA GLY A 177 -11.24 12.94 2.92
C GLY A 177 -10.74 12.84 4.37
N GLY A 178 -10.17 11.69 4.73
CA GLY A 178 -9.63 11.41 6.05
C GLY A 178 -8.27 12.07 6.31
N LYS A 179 -7.64 11.70 7.41
CA LYS A 179 -6.33 12.19 7.82
C LYS A 179 -5.18 11.25 7.46
N GLY A 180 -5.46 10.16 6.76
CA GLY A 180 -4.52 9.09 6.43
C GLY A 180 -4.55 7.97 7.46
N ASP A 181 -5.72 7.65 7.98
CA ASP A 181 -5.92 6.53 8.89
C ASP A 181 -5.76 5.21 8.14
N TRP A 182 -4.64 4.55 8.36
CA TRP A 182 -4.28 3.30 7.71
C TRP A 182 -5.13 2.10 8.18
N THR A 183 -5.88 2.23 9.29
CA THR A 183 -6.71 1.15 9.83
C THR A 183 -8.08 1.03 9.15
N ARG A 184 -8.51 2.05 8.40
CA ARG A 184 -9.84 2.11 7.79
C ARG A 184 -10.03 1.23 6.57
N LEU A 185 -8.95 0.83 5.94
CA LEU A 185 -8.95 -0.06 4.78
C LEU A 185 -7.92 -1.16 5.00
N ASP A 186 -8.23 -2.37 4.58
CA ASP A 186 -7.28 -3.48 4.50
C ASP A 186 -7.16 -3.94 3.04
N PRO A 187 -6.29 -3.29 2.26
CA PRO A 187 -6.10 -3.69 0.87
C PRO A 187 -5.66 -5.15 0.80
N HIS A 188 -6.36 -5.97 0.02
CA HIS A 188 -5.98 -7.36 -0.19
C HIS A 188 -4.56 -7.47 -0.79
N ASN A 189 -3.83 -8.56 -0.50
CA ASN A 189 -2.55 -8.81 -1.17
C ASN A 189 -2.76 -8.85 -2.69
N CYS A 190 -1.91 -8.18 -3.44
CA CYS A 190 -2.00 -7.95 -4.87
C CYS A 190 -3.26 -7.21 -5.35
N ALA A 191 -4.06 -6.63 -4.46
CA ALA A 191 -5.14 -5.74 -4.88
C ALA A 191 -4.59 -4.51 -5.59
N VAL A 192 -5.36 -4.03 -6.55
CA VAL A 192 -5.07 -2.85 -7.37
C VAL A 192 -6.01 -1.72 -6.99
N SER A 193 -5.45 -0.54 -6.71
CA SER A 193 -6.21 0.70 -6.57
C SER A 193 -5.65 1.74 -7.54
N GLU A 194 -6.51 2.55 -8.15
CA GLU A 194 -6.11 3.59 -9.08
C GLU A 194 -6.58 4.96 -8.58
N LEU A 195 -5.68 5.94 -8.58
CA LEU A 195 -5.93 7.33 -8.25
C LEU A 195 -5.49 8.23 -9.39
N THR A 196 -6.11 9.38 -9.51
CA THR A 196 -5.73 10.41 -10.48
C THR A 196 -5.39 11.71 -9.76
N TRP A 197 -4.22 12.27 -10.06
CA TRP A 197 -3.79 13.60 -9.67
C TRP A 197 -3.95 14.56 -10.84
N ASP A 198 -4.75 15.62 -10.69
CA ASP A 198 -5.00 16.61 -11.75
C ASP A 198 -4.15 17.89 -11.63
N GLY A 199 -3.21 17.93 -10.69
CA GLY A 199 -2.39 19.09 -10.36
C GLY A 199 -2.94 19.92 -9.19
N GLN A 200 -4.16 19.63 -8.70
CA GLN A 200 -4.80 20.35 -7.58
C GLN A 200 -5.45 19.40 -6.57
N SER A 201 -6.03 18.31 -7.06
CA SER A 201 -6.81 17.36 -6.25
C SER A 201 -6.60 15.93 -6.69
N TRP A 202 -6.88 15.02 -5.78
CA TRP A 202 -6.90 13.58 -6.01
C TRP A 202 -8.32 13.08 -6.21
N SER A 203 -8.49 12.11 -7.11
CA SER A 203 -9.70 11.28 -7.22
C SER A 203 -9.33 9.81 -7.17
N VAL A 204 -10.19 8.98 -6.54
CA VAL A 204 -10.04 7.52 -6.54
C VAL A 204 -10.94 6.96 -7.63
N GLU A 205 -10.33 6.25 -8.58
CA GLU A 205 -11.01 5.68 -9.74
C GLU A 205 -11.33 4.18 -9.54
N LEU A 206 -10.45 3.48 -8.80
CA LEU A 206 -10.58 2.05 -8.51
C LEU A 206 -10.09 1.79 -7.10
N LEU A 207 -10.82 0.98 -6.34
CA LEU A 207 -10.50 0.67 -4.96
C LEU A 207 -10.40 -0.84 -4.76
N ASN A 208 -9.24 -1.31 -4.28
CA ASN A 208 -9.03 -2.67 -3.79
C ASN A 208 -9.53 -3.79 -4.75
N ASP A 209 -9.27 -3.63 -6.04
CA ASP A 209 -9.73 -4.58 -7.06
C ASP A 209 -8.83 -5.83 -7.10
N ILE A 210 -9.47 -6.97 -6.88
CA ILE A 210 -8.87 -8.31 -6.90
C ILE A 210 -9.44 -9.20 -8.01
N SER A 211 -10.20 -8.64 -8.95
CA SER A 211 -10.92 -9.39 -9.99
C SER A 211 -10.02 -10.25 -10.89
N HIS A 212 -8.72 -9.95 -10.92
CA HIS A 212 -7.71 -10.69 -11.67
C HIS A 212 -7.15 -11.90 -10.91
N LEU A 213 -7.38 -11.99 -9.61
CA LEU A 213 -6.86 -13.09 -8.80
C LEU A 213 -7.74 -14.34 -8.98
N PRO A 214 -7.15 -15.53 -9.11
CA PRO A 214 -7.92 -16.76 -9.15
C PRO A 214 -8.56 -17.06 -7.78
N PRO A 215 -9.70 -17.77 -7.73
CA PRO A 215 -10.45 -18.03 -6.50
C PRO A 215 -9.61 -18.60 -5.35
N GLU A 216 -8.69 -19.51 -5.66
CA GLU A 216 -7.78 -20.12 -4.69
C GLU A 216 -6.78 -19.12 -4.08
N ALA A 217 -6.50 -18.03 -4.78
CA ALA A 217 -5.60 -16.97 -4.32
C ALA A 217 -6.34 -15.82 -3.62
N THR A 218 -7.69 -15.83 -3.62
CA THR A 218 -8.52 -14.82 -2.98
C THR A 218 -9.09 -15.25 -1.63
N ALA A 219 -8.83 -16.51 -1.19
CA ALA A 219 -9.29 -16.97 0.11
C ALA A 219 -8.80 -16.00 1.20
N ALA A 220 -9.75 -15.45 1.96
CA ALA A 220 -9.45 -14.44 2.97
C ALA A 220 -8.42 -14.98 3.96
N VAL A 221 -7.28 -14.31 4.04
CA VAL A 221 -6.57 -14.24 5.32
C VAL A 221 -7.56 -13.54 6.24
N LEU A 222 -7.83 -14.13 7.42
CA LEU A 222 -8.70 -13.49 8.41
C LEU A 222 -8.33 -12.00 8.51
N PRO A 223 -9.33 -11.09 8.57
CA PRO A 223 -9.08 -9.66 8.55
C PRO A 223 -8.01 -9.32 9.57
N SER A 224 -7.04 -8.53 9.17
CA SER A 224 -6.10 -7.92 10.09
C SER A 224 -6.91 -7.10 11.07
N TYR A 225 -7.11 -7.62 12.28
CA TYR A 225 -7.76 -6.97 13.41
C TYR A 225 -9.07 -6.20 13.09
N ASP A 226 -10.22 -6.76 13.48
CA ASP A 226 -11.50 -6.08 13.54
C ASP A 226 -11.78 -5.68 15.01
N PRO A 227 -11.63 -4.39 15.36
CA PRO A 227 -11.91 -3.93 16.72
C PRO A 227 -13.37 -4.09 17.13
N GLU A 228 -14.31 -4.14 16.16
CA GLU A 228 -15.74 -4.29 16.46
C GLU A 228 -16.13 -5.76 16.70
N ALA A 229 -15.42 -6.72 16.12
CA ALA A 229 -15.70 -8.14 16.33
C ALA A 229 -15.37 -8.62 17.76
N GLU A 230 -14.49 -7.91 18.47
CA GLU A 230 -14.08 -8.29 19.84
C GLU A 230 -15.05 -7.76 20.91
N THR A 231 -15.76 -6.66 20.66
CA THR A 231 -16.81 -6.12 21.55
C THR A 231 -18.12 -6.92 21.45
N ALA A 232 -18.27 -7.81 20.46
CA ALA A 232 -19.47 -8.61 20.21
C ALA A 232 -19.38 -10.06 20.77
N ARG A 233 -18.30 -10.43 21.47
CA ARG A 233 -18.21 -11.73 22.14
C ARG A 233 -18.76 -11.62 23.56
N PRO A 234 -19.73 -12.49 23.92
CA PRO A 234 -20.38 -12.50 25.23
C PRO A 234 -19.43 -12.91 26.36
#